data_46a3bbb57f24333f4359a55799453c65
#
_entry.id   46a3bbb57f24333f4359a55799453c65
#
_cell.length_a   1.000
_cell.length_b   1.000
_cell.length_c   1.000
_cell.angle_alpha   90.00
_cell.angle_beta   90.00
_cell.angle_gamma   90.00
#
_symmetry.space_group_name_H-M   'P 1'
#
loop_
_entity.id
_entity.type
_entity.pdbx_description
1 polymer ?
#
loop_
_entity_poly.entity_id
_entity_poly.type
_entity_poly.pdbx_seq_one_letter_code
_entity_poly.pdbx_strand_id
1 'polypeptide(L)'
;MLQRRPFLQMAGVLLLPLGSATSHALPPRTLQFPRDFGSHPELRTEWWYLTGHARAGERVFGFQVTFFRSRVDATQGMQSAFAAKQLIFAHAAVTDLEGRTLWHDQRIARAGMGIAQASEATTDVRLRDWSM
;
A
#
# COMPACT_ATOMS: atom_id res chain seq x y z
N MET A 1 20.55 16.49 -58.65
CA MET A 1 21.54 15.87 -57.76
C MET A 1 21.55 16.67 -56.46
N LEU A 2 20.75 16.27 -55.49
CA LEU A 2 20.74 16.87 -54.14
C LEU A 2 21.77 16.11 -53.27
N GLN A 3 22.75 16.85 -52.80
CA GLN A 3 23.76 16.33 -51.89
C GLN A 3 23.15 16.03 -50.51
N ARG A 4 23.14 14.75 -50.14
CA ARG A 4 22.84 14.26 -48.78
C ARG A 4 24.13 14.23 -47.99
N ARG A 5 24.45 15.26 -47.27
CA ARG A 5 25.44 15.34 -46.17
C ARG A 5 25.49 16.81 -45.74
N PRO A 6 25.27 17.24 -44.49
CA PRO A 6 25.84 16.72 -43.24
C PRO A 6 24.83 16.72 -42.07
N PHE A 7 24.31 15.60 -41.68
CA PHE A 7 23.46 15.48 -40.49
C PHE A 7 24.05 14.52 -39.41
N LEU A 8 25.34 14.25 -39.48
CA LEU A 8 26.00 13.26 -38.64
C LEU A 8 27.20 13.79 -37.85
N GLN A 9 27.13 15.04 -37.36
CA GLN A 9 28.19 15.57 -36.50
C GLN A 9 27.62 16.45 -35.37
N MET A 10 26.68 15.94 -34.59
CA MET A 10 26.35 16.51 -33.28
C MET A 10 25.79 15.43 -32.36
N ALA A 11 26.51 14.33 -32.21
CA ALA A 11 26.35 13.45 -31.05
C ALA A 11 27.24 13.98 -29.94
N GLY A 12 26.88 15.13 -29.38
CA GLY A 12 27.41 15.58 -28.10
C GLY A 12 26.93 14.61 -27.01
N VAL A 13 27.80 13.73 -26.56
CA VAL A 13 27.58 12.90 -25.38
C VAL A 13 27.46 13.84 -24.20
N LEU A 14 26.22 14.18 -23.83
CA LEU A 14 25.91 14.78 -22.53
C LEU A 14 26.09 13.68 -21.49
N LEU A 15 27.30 13.57 -20.95
CA LEU A 15 27.57 12.83 -19.72
C LEU A 15 26.93 13.59 -18.55
N LEU A 16 25.61 13.43 -18.39
CA LEU A 16 24.94 13.77 -17.15
C LEU A 16 25.51 12.85 -16.08
N PRO A 17 26.06 13.39 -14.96
CA PRO A 17 26.42 12.55 -13.84
C PRO A 17 25.13 11.88 -13.38
N LEU A 18 24.98 10.58 -13.62
CA LEU A 18 24.00 9.74 -12.95
C LEU A 18 24.37 9.79 -11.46
N GLY A 19 23.82 10.77 -10.76
CA GLY A 19 23.87 10.80 -9.30
C GLY A 19 23.27 9.48 -8.82
N SER A 20 24.12 8.59 -8.31
CA SER A 20 23.68 7.38 -7.65
C SER A 20 22.78 7.81 -6.50
N ALA A 21 21.46 7.73 -6.70
CA ALA A 21 20.52 7.84 -5.61
C ALA A 21 20.84 6.69 -4.65
N THR A 22 21.54 7.00 -3.57
CA THR A 22 21.79 6.03 -2.51
C THR A 22 20.43 5.65 -1.93
N SER A 23 19.95 4.46 -2.28
CA SER A 23 18.82 3.85 -1.62
C SER A 23 19.26 3.54 -0.18
N HIS A 24 18.80 4.36 0.76
CA HIS A 24 19.01 4.08 2.18
C HIS A 24 18.02 2.98 2.58
N ALA A 25 18.53 1.76 2.70
CA ALA A 25 17.79 0.70 3.37
C ALA A 25 17.52 1.11 4.83
N LEU A 26 16.35 0.74 5.34
CA LEU A 26 16.07 0.92 6.77
C LEU A 26 17.09 0.13 7.59
N PRO A 27 17.53 0.67 8.74
CA PRO A 27 18.47 -0.04 9.61
C PRO A 27 17.85 -1.39 10.05
N PRO A 28 18.68 -2.43 10.22
CA PRO A 28 18.22 -3.71 10.75
C PRO A 28 17.48 -3.53 12.07
N ARG A 29 16.36 -4.21 12.23
CA ARG A 29 15.54 -4.14 13.43
C ARG A 29 15.18 -5.55 13.89
N THR A 30 15.25 -5.79 15.20
CA THR A 30 14.74 -7.01 15.80
C THR A 30 13.23 -6.88 15.99
N LEU A 31 12.47 -7.82 15.44
CA LEU A 31 11.01 -7.86 15.60
C LEU A 31 10.62 -8.25 17.02
N GLN A 32 9.59 -7.60 17.54
CA GLN A 32 9.03 -7.84 18.87
C GLN A 32 7.53 -8.15 18.75
N PHE A 33 7.17 -9.40 18.93
CA PHE A 33 5.78 -9.84 18.90
C PHE A 33 5.15 -9.81 20.30
N PRO A 34 3.85 -9.45 20.45
CA PRO A 34 2.87 -9.16 19.38
C PRO A 34 2.92 -7.73 18.81
N ARG A 35 3.76 -6.82 19.35
CA ARG A 35 3.84 -5.42 18.95
C ARG A 35 4.00 -5.24 17.43
N ASP A 36 4.86 -6.00 16.82
CA ASP A 36 5.18 -5.87 15.40
C ASP A 36 4.17 -6.56 14.45
N PHE A 37 3.07 -7.10 15.00
CA PHE A 37 1.85 -7.34 14.22
C PHE A 37 1.01 -6.09 14.05
N GLY A 38 1.22 -5.08 14.88
CA GLY A 38 0.50 -3.82 14.85
C GLY A 38 1.05 -2.82 13.85
N SER A 39 0.47 -1.65 13.87
CA SER A 39 0.83 -0.52 13.02
C SER A 39 2.11 0.17 13.51
N HIS A 40 2.87 0.70 12.55
CA HIS A 40 4.07 1.51 12.77
C HIS A 40 3.84 2.89 12.12
N PRO A 41 3.19 3.84 12.82
CA PRO A 41 2.77 5.12 12.24
C PRO A 41 3.90 5.96 11.64
N GLU A 42 5.13 5.72 12.06
CA GLU A 42 6.34 6.36 11.54
C GLU A 42 6.71 5.91 10.14
N LEU A 43 6.31 4.70 9.76
CA LEU A 43 6.53 4.19 8.41
C LEU A 43 5.56 4.83 7.42
N ARG A 44 6.02 4.99 6.19
CA ARG A 44 5.23 5.65 5.15
C ARG A 44 4.02 4.85 4.74
N THR A 45 4.18 3.54 4.59
CA THR A 45 3.12 2.61 4.17
C THR A 45 3.32 1.27 4.83
N GLU A 46 2.22 0.66 5.25
CA GLU A 46 2.14 -0.70 5.76
C GLU A 46 0.88 -1.37 5.22
N TRP A 47 0.87 -2.69 5.22
CA TRP A 47 -0.31 -3.45 4.85
C TRP A 47 -0.38 -4.77 5.59
N TRP A 48 -1.60 -5.23 5.81
CA TRP A 48 -1.96 -6.54 6.33
C TRP A 48 -2.81 -7.22 5.28
N TYR A 49 -2.54 -8.47 4.98
CA TYR A 49 -3.33 -9.18 4.00
C TYR A 49 -3.56 -10.63 4.38
N LEU A 50 -4.70 -11.16 3.97
CA LEU A 50 -5.06 -12.55 4.04
C LEU A 50 -5.50 -12.99 2.66
N THR A 51 -4.90 -14.05 2.16
CA THR A 51 -5.27 -14.64 0.86
C THR A 51 -5.33 -16.15 0.98
N GLY A 52 -6.21 -16.78 0.24
CA GLY A 52 -6.38 -18.21 0.31
C GLY A 52 -7.51 -18.72 -0.59
N HIS A 53 -7.90 -19.94 -0.32
CA HIS A 53 -9.05 -20.56 -0.94
C HIS A 53 -9.92 -21.26 0.11
N ALA A 54 -11.20 -21.39 -0.19
CA ALA A 54 -12.18 -22.07 0.63
C ALA A 54 -13.06 -22.97 -0.24
N ARG A 55 -13.67 -23.98 0.37
CA ARG A 55 -14.64 -24.85 -0.28
C ARG A 55 -16.01 -24.68 0.37
N ALA A 56 -17.04 -24.69 -0.45
CA ALA A 56 -18.43 -24.75 -0.03
C ALA A 56 -19.12 -25.86 -0.84
N GLY A 57 -19.21 -27.06 -0.26
CA GLY A 57 -19.56 -28.28 -0.99
C GLY A 57 -18.46 -28.60 -2.03
N GLU A 58 -18.85 -28.81 -3.25
CA GLU A 58 -17.92 -29.06 -4.37
C GLU A 58 -17.28 -27.78 -4.93
N ARG A 59 -17.88 -26.60 -4.66
CA ARG A 59 -17.40 -25.32 -5.20
C ARG A 59 -16.16 -24.81 -4.49
N VAL A 60 -15.23 -24.28 -5.26
CA VAL A 60 -13.98 -23.68 -4.75
C VAL A 60 -14.01 -22.18 -4.99
N PHE A 61 -13.66 -21.44 -3.95
CA PHE A 61 -13.57 -19.97 -3.95
C PHE A 61 -12.15 -19.54 -3.57
N GLY A 62 -11.59 -18.64 -4.37
CA GLY A 62 -10.41 -17.87 -3.95
C GLY A 62 -10.84 -16.63 -3.19
N PHE A 63 -10.06 -16.18 -2.21
CA PHE A 63 -10.33 -14.92 -1.53
C PHE A 63 -9.05 -14.14 -1.24
N GLN A 64 -9.20 -12.83 -1.16
CA GLN A 64 -8.15 -11.92 -0.71
C GLN A 64 -8.79 -10.76 0.05
N VAL A 65 -8.20 -10.42 1.19
CA VAL A 65 -8.51 -9.20 1.95
C VAL A 65 -7.21 -8.49 2.26
N THR A 66 -7.15 -7.21 2.00
CA THR A 66 -5.96 -6.40 2.29
C THR A 66 -6.38 -5.08 2.91
N PHE A 67 -5.74 -4.73 4.01
CA PHE A 67 -5.79 -3.41 4.61
C PHE A 67 -4.46 -2.72 4.43
N PHE A 68 -4.49 -1.43 4.11
CA PHE A 68 -3.33 -0.58 3.97
C PHE A 68 -3.44 0.61 4.91
N ARG A 69 -2.31 1.02 5.45
CA ARG A 69 -2.15 2.29 6.13
C ARG A 69 -1.11 3.11 5.38
N SER A 70 -1.42 4.37 5.14
CA SER A 70 -0.50 5.32 4.53
C SER A 70 -0.41 6.58 5.38
N ARG A 71 0.81 7.01 5.70
CA ARG A 71 1.10 8.26 6.38
C ARG A 71 0.98 9.42 5.39
N VAL A 72 0.33 10.50 5.82
CA VAL A 72 0.20 11.73 5.03
C VAL A 72 1.17 12.76 5.59
N ASP A 73 2.35 12.87 4.99
CA ASP A 73 3.44 13.70 5.53
C ASP A 73 3.06 15.18 5.62
N ALA A 74 2.31 15.70 4.64
CA ALA A 74 1.89 17.10 4.60
C ALA A 74 1.03 17.55 5.80
N THR A 75 0.40 16.63 6.50
CA THR A 75 -0.51 16.93 7.60
C THR A 75 0.05 16.57 8.99
N GLN A 76 1.25 16.01 9.08
CA GLN A 76 1.81 15.56 10.35
C GLN A 76 1.95 16.70 11.38
N GLY A 77 2.37 17.89 10.95
CA GLY A 77 2.53 19.06 11.80
C GLY A 77 1.22 19.77 12.18
N MET A 78 0.09 19.39 11.60
CA MET A 78 -1.19 20.04 11.87
C MET A 78 -1.74 19.64 13.23
N GLN A 79 -2.23 20.64 14.01
CA GLN A 79 -2.83 20.43 15.34
C GLN A 79 -4.34 20.14 15.27
N SER A 80 -4.96 20.33 14.12
CA SER A 80 -6.39 20.09 13.94
C SER A 80 -6.75 18.62 14.13
N ALA A 81 -7.79 18.32 14.89
CA ALA A 81 -8.38 16.98 14.99
C ALA A 81 -8.92 16.47 13.64
N PHE A 82 -9.13 17.38 12.68
CA PHE A 82 -9.55 17.04 11.33
C PHE A 82 -8.38 16.74 10.38
N ALA A 83 -7.13 16.88 10.81
CA ALA A 83 -5.98 16.58 9.99
C ALA A 83 -5.94 15.07 9.66
N ALA A 84 -5.90 14.75 8.37
CA ALA A 84 -5.77 13.37 7.91
C ALA A 84 -4.31 12.90 8.01
N LYS A 85 -3.83 12.61 9.22
CA LYS A 85 -2.43 12.18 9.44
C LYS A 85 -2.13 10.78 8.90
N GLN A 86 -3.14 9.93 8.88
CA GLN A 86 -3.09 8.56 8.35
C GLN A 86 -4.33 8.31 7.50
N LEU A 87 -4.15 7.58 6.41
CA LEU A 87 -5.23 7.01 5.61
C LEU A 87 -5.23 5.51 5.80
N ILE A 88 -6.42 4.94 5.97
CA ILE A 88 -6.66 3.50 5.94
C ILE A 88 -7.50 3.20 4.70
N PHE A 89 -7.05 2.26 3.91
CA PHE A 89 -7.84 1.75 2.79
C PHE A 89 -7.76 0.24 2.74
N ALA A 90 -8.81 -0.36 2.22
CA ALA A 90 -8.92 -1.79 2.15
C ALA A 90 -9.58 -2.22 0.83
N HIS A 91 -9.24 -3.40 0.39
CA HIS A 91 -9.97 -4.10 -0.64
C HIS A 91 -10.20 -5.55 -0.24
N ALA A 92 -11.32 -6.10 -0.69
CA ALA A 92 -11.65 -7.50 -0.56
C ALA A 92 -12.11 -8.03 -1.91
N ALA A 93 -11.77 -9.27 -2.19
CA ALA A 93 -12.20 -9.97 -3.39
C ALA A 93 -12.49 -11.43 -3.10
N VAL A 94 -13.51 -11.96 -3.75
CA VAL A 94 -13.87 -13.38 -3.75
C VAL A 94 -14.04 -13.83 -5.19
N THR A 95 -13.34 -14.88 -5.57
CA THR A 95 -13.41 -15.49 -6.91
C THR A 95 -14.13 -16.82 -6.82
N ASP A 96 -15.23 -16.96 -7.52
CA ASP A 96 -15.87 -18.25 -7.78
C ASP A 96 -15.20 -18.88 -9.01
N LEU A 97 -14.47 -19.96 -8.79
CA LEU A 97 -13.71 -20.60 -9.86
C LEU A 97 -14.60 -21.31 -10.88
N GLU A 98 -15.70 -21.91 -10.46
CA GLU A 98 -16.63 -22.59 -11.36
C GLU A 98 -17.53 -21.60 -12.07
N GLY A 99 -18.11 -20.64 -11.32
CA GLY A 99 -18.96 -19.59 -11.86
C GLY A 99 -18.20 -18.52 -12.65
N ARG A 100 -16.86 -18.56 -12.67
CA ARG A 100 -15.97 -17.58 -13.33
C ARG A 100 -16.34 -16.15 -12.98
N THR A 101 -16.68 -15.93 -11.72
CA THR A 101 -17.13 -14.63 -11.24
C THR A 101 -16.19 -14.10 -10.17
N LEU A 102 -15.85 -12.82 -10.30
CA LEU A 102 -15.09 -12.08 -9.29
C LEU A 102 -16.01 -11.03 -8.66
N TRP A 103 -16.21 -11.13 -7.36
CA TRP A 103 -16.80 -10.06 -6.55
C TRP A 103 -15.70 -9.32 -5.82
N HIS A 104 -15.74 -8.02 -5.83
CA HIS A 104 -14.77 -7.19 -5.12
C HIS A 104 -15.40 -5.89 -4.63
N ASP A 105 -14.85 -5.35 -3.57
CA ASP A 105 -15.18 -4.03 -3.04
C ASP A 105 -13.92 -3.37 -2.47
N GLN A 106 -13.92 -2.05 -2.38
CA GLN A 106 -12.82 -1.27 -1.81
C GLN A 106 -13.34 -0.08 -1.04
N ARG A 107 -12.61 0.32 0.00
CA ARG A 107 -12.96 1.43 0.88
C ARG A 107 -11.72 2.21 1.25
N ILE A 108 -11.93 3.50 1.54
CA ILE A 108 -10.90 4.39 2.06
C ILE A 108 -11.51 5.36 3.07
N ALA A 109 -10.77 5.65 4.12
CA ALA A 109 -11.06 6.74 5.04
C ALA A 109 -9.78 7.25 5.70
N ARG A 110 -9.82 8.49 6.21
CA ARG A 110 -8.81 8.96 7.14
C ARG A 110 -8.95 8.23 8.48
N ALA A 111 -7.83 7.96 9.13
CA ALA A 111 -7.84 7.43 10.48
C ALA A 111 -8.38 8.45 11.49
N GLY A 112 -9.00 7.96 12.54
CA GLY A 112 -9.58 8.75 13.63
C GLY A 112 -11.10 8.92 13.53
N MET A 113 -11.65 9.56 14.54
CA MET A 113 -13.09 9.88 14.68
C MET A 113 -14.01 8.64 14.63
N GLY A 114 -13.51 7.47 15.02
CA GLY A 114 -14.27 6.22 14.98
C GLY A 114 -14.51 5.64 13.58
N ILE A 115 -13.94 6.24 12.53
CA ILE A 115 -14.18 5.82 11.15
C ILE A 115 -13.18 4.76 10.69
N ALA A 116 -11.91 4.97 11.01
CA ALA A 116 -10.84 4.04 10.68
C ALA A 116 -9.73 4.11 11.71
N GLN A 117 -9.11 2.97 11.99
CA GLN A 117 -7.97 2.87 12.92
C GLN A 117 -7.11 1.66 12.60
N ALA A 118 -5.84 1.72 13.00
CA ALA A 118 -4.95 0.57 13.04
C ALA A 118 -4.26 0.58 14.41
N SER A 119 -4.40 -0.53 15.16
CA SER A 119 -3.77 -0.69 16.46
C SER A 119 -2.25 -0.75 16.33
N GLU A 120 -1.54 -0.13 17.27
CA GLU A 120 -0.08 -0.27 17.36
C GLU A 120 0.35 -1.48 18.21
N ALA A 121 -0.56 -2.13 18.90
CA ALA A 121 -0.25 -3.23 19.82
C ALA A 121 -0.32 -4.61 19.18
N THR A 122 -1.22 -4.79 18.22
CA THR A 122 -1.47 -6.07 17.55
C THR A 122 -2.21 -5.82 16.24
N THR A 123 -2.41 -6.88 15.44
CA THR A 123 -3.28 -6.82 14.27
C THR A 123 -4.72 -6.56 14.73
N ASP A 124 -5.16 -5.34 14.61
CA ASP A 124 -6.55 -4.89 14.76
C ASP A 124 -6.68 -3.63 13.89
N VAL A 125 -7.13 -3.83 12.68
CA VAL A 125 -7.32 -2.76 11.70
C VAL A 125 -8.80 -2.68 11.38
N ARG A 126 -9.35 -1.47 11.46
CA ARG A 126 -10.78 -1.21 11.23
C ARG A 126 -10.98 -0.09 10.23
N LEU A 127 -11.94 -0.27 9.36
CA LEU A 127 -12.36 0.71 8.37
C LEU A 127 -13.88 0.62 8.21
N ARG A 128 -14.61 1.49 8.93
CA ARG A 128 -16.08 1.42 9.05
C ARG A 128 -16.52 0.07 9.63
N ASP A 129 -17.27 -0.69 8.84
CA ASP A 129 -17.79 -2.04 9.15
C ASP A 129 -16.84 -3.18 8.73
N TRP A 130 -15.68 -2.87 8.17
CA TRP A 130 -14.64 -3.83 7.85
C TRP A 130 -13.58 -3.90 8.94
N SER A 131 -13.12 -5.10 9.26
CA SER A 131 -12.03 -5.31 10.23
C SER A 131 -11.20 -6.55 9.92
N MET A 132 -9.98 -6.52 10.39
CA MET A 132 -9.06 -7.65 10.39
C MET A 132 -8.40 -7.73 11.75
#